data_2ed1d021c6adcb835eb7ecca2cb01abb
#
_entry.id   2ed1d021c6adcb835eb7ecca2cb01abb
#
_cell.length_a   1.000
_cell.length_b   1.000
_cell.length_c   1.000
_cell.angle_alpha   90.00
_cell.angle_beta   90.00
_cell.angle_gamma   90.00
#
_symmetry.space_group_name_H-M   'P 1'
#
loop_
_entity.id
_entity.type
_entity.pdbx_description
1 polymer ?
#
loop_
_entity_poly.entity_id
_entity_poly.type
_entity_poly.pdbx_seq_one_letter_code
_entity_poly.pdbx_strand_id
1 'polypeptide(L)'
;VAVAREMERRAPKLATAAWWKEERGERIFVDFNQNCRDRTVCGAWSPRPTPTATVSAPFHWADLDDIDPLDLTVANAATHVAEHGDPHQGIDDAAGSLEGLLGWAERDEANGIPDAPWPPTFPKMPGEARRVAPSRRADHD
;
A
#
# COMPACT_ATOMS: atom_id res chain seq x y z
N VAL A 1 -7.55 3.57 5.49
CA VAL A 1 -8.71 2.65 5.37
C VAL A 1 -9.69 3.16 4.32
N ALA A 2 -10.20 4.40 4.41
CA ALA A 2 -11.23 4.93 3.51
C ALA A 2 -10.87 4.80 2.02
N VAL A 3 -9.63 5.10 1.63
CA VAL A 3 -9.14 4.92 0.25
C VAL A 3 -9.21 3.46 -0.18
N ALA A 4 -8.75 2.53 0.66
CA ALA A 4 -8.76 1.10 0.31
C ALA A 4 -10.18 0.58 0.08
N ARG A 5 -11.12 0.98 0.94
CA ARG A 5 -12.54 0.64 0.80
C ARG A 5 -13.16 1.27 -0.46
N GLU A 6 -12.80 2.51 -0.76
CA GLU A 6 -13.29 3.15 -1.99
C GLU A 6 -12.75 2.46 -3.24
N MET A 7 -11.49 2.04 -3.24
CA MET A 7 -10.94 1.26 -4.35
C MET A 7 -11.63 -0.10 -4.51
N GLU A 8 -11.91 -0.79 -3.41
CA GLU A 8 -12.69 -2.03 -3.47
C GLU A 8 -14.11 -1.79 -4.03
N ARG A 9 -14.78 -0.70 -3.65
CA ARG A 9 -16.11 -0.34 -4.21
C ARG A 9 -16.06 -0.07 -5.72
N ARG A 10 -15.00 0.58 -6.21
CA ARG A 10 -14.84 0.89 -7.64
C ARG A 10 -14.38 -0.30 -8.47
N ALA A 11 -13.59 -1.19 -7.89
CA ALA A 11 -13.03 -2.34 -8.59
C ALA A 11 -13.13 -3.63 -7.75
N PRO A 12 -14.35 -4.09 -7.39
CA PRO A 12 -14.54 -5.17 -6.42
C PRO A 12 -14.03 -6.54 -6.89
N LYS A 13 -13.81 -6.72 -8.18
CA LYS A 13 -13.20 -7.93 -8.74
C LYS A 13 -11.68 -7.92 -8.73
N LEU A 14 -11.07 -6.73 -8.66
CA LEU A 14 -9.63 -6.54 -8.76
C LEU A 14 -9.00 -6.23 -7.40
N ALA A 15 -9.61 -5.36 -6.62
CA ALA A 15 -9.06 -4.85 -5.38
C ALA A 15 -9.87 -5.27 -4.16
N THR A 16 -9.22 -5.34 -3.00
CA THR A 16 -9.88 -5.61 -1.72
C THR A 16 -9.21 -4.88 -0.58
N ALA A 17 -10.02 -4.45 0.38
CA ALA A 17 -9.60 -3.92 1.68
C ALA A 17 -9.67 -4.99 2.79
N ALA A 18 -9.92 -6.26 2.46
CA ALA A 18 -10.05 -7.33 3.43
C ALA A 18 -8.75 -7.50 4.22
N TRP A 19 -8.85 -7.35 5.55
CA TRP A 19 -7.71 -7.48 6.44
C TRP A 19 -7.08 -8.87 6.41
N TRP A 20 -7.94 -9.90 6.43
CA TRP A 20 -7.51 -11.28 6.49
C TRP A 20 -7.16 -11.80 5.09
N LYS A 21 -5.98 -12.43 4.99
CA LYS A 21 -5.48 -12.95 3.73
C LYS A 21 -6.44 -13.97 3.09
N GLU A 22 -7.09 -14.75 3.92
CA GLU A 22 -8.04 -15.80 3.52
C GLU A 22 -9.29 -15.24 2.83
N GLU A 23 -9.63 -13.97 3.09
CA GLU A 23 -10.80 -13.29 2.51
C GLU A 23 -10.49 -12.57 1.19
N ARG A 24 -9.21 -12.48 0.82
CA ARG A 24 -8.78 -11.70 -0.35
C ARG A 24 -9.02 -12.42 -1.67
N GLY A 25 -8.95 -13.75 -1.67
CA GLY A 25 -8.92 -14.53 -2.90
C GLY A 25 -7.72 -14.11 -3.77
N GLU A 26 -7.93 -13.96 -5.06
CA GLU A 26 -6.90 -13.50 -6.02
C GLU A 26 -6.86 -11.98 -6.19
N ARG A 27 -7.62 -11.23 -5.37
CA ARG A 27 -7.67 -9.78 -5.46
C ARG A 27 -6.43 -9.11 -4.87
N ILE A 28 -6.10 -7.96 -5.41
CA ILE A 28 -5.01 -7.10 -4.93
C ILE A 28 -5.43 -6.47 -3.60
N PHE A 29 -4.66 -6.72 -2.55
CA PHE A 29 -4.87 -6.07 -1.27
C PHE A 29 -4.38 -4.62 -1.32
N VAL A 30 -5.30 -3.67 -1.12
CA VAL A 30 -4.95 -2.26 -0.96
C VAL A 30 -4.48 -2.07 0.48
N ASP A 31 -3.17 -2.20 0.69
CA ASP A 31 -2.58 -2.20 2.03
C ASP A 31 -2.58 -0.80 2.64
N PHE A 32 -3.51 -0.57 3.54
CA PHE A 32 -3.60 0.64 4.35
C PHE A 32 -2.82 0.55 5.67
N ASN A 33 -2.37 -0.65 6.04
CA ASN A 33 -1.73 -0.91 7.32
C ASN A 33 -0.34 -0.27 7.43
N GLN A 34 0.31 0.00 6.30
CA GLN A 34 1.63 0.63 6.30
C GLN A 34 1.56 2.13 6.65
N ASN A 35 0.40 2.77 6.50
CA ASN A 35 0.16 4.18 6.84
C ASN A 35 -0.28 4.39 8.30
N CYS A 36 0.15 3.55 9.22
CA CYS A 36 -0.14 3.71 10.62
C CYS A 36 1.14 3.93 11.43
N ARG A 37 0.96 4.42 12.65
CA ARG A 37 2.04 4.61 13.60
C ARG A 37 2.83 3.31 13.77
N ASP A 38 4.13 3.42 13.93
CA ASP A 38 5.08 2.31 14.12
C ASP A 38 5.21 1.36 12.92
N ARG A 39 4.83 1.82 11.72
CA ARG A 39 5.04 1.12 10.46
C ARG A 39 5.96 1.92 9.55
N THR A 40 6.59 1.22 8.63
CA THR A 40 7.47 1.82 7.64
C THR A 40 6.92 1.58 6.24
N VAL A 41 6.92 2.64 5.44
CA VAL A 41 6.70 2.55 4.00
C VAL A 41 8.05 2.64 3.32
N CYS A 42 8.25 1.87 2.26
CA CYS A 42 9.47 2.00 1.47
C CYS A 42 9.48 3.38 0.80
N GLY A 43 10.45 4.19 1.16
CA GLY A 43 10.61 5.50 0.54
C GLY A 43 11.07 5.40 -0.91
N ALA A 44 10.89 6.49 -1.66
CA ALA A 44 11.48 6.63 -2.98
C ALA A 44 13.01 6.41 -2.91
N TRP A 45 13.56 5.84 -3.95
CA TRP A 45 14.99 5.52 -4.10
C TRP A 45 15.57 4.56 -3.05
N SER A 46 14.71 3.86 -2.31
CA SER A 46 15.15 2.88 -1.32
C SER A 46 15.53 1.55 -1.96
N PRO A 47 16.69 0.97 -1.63
CA PRO A 47 17.06 -0.37 -2.05
C PRO A 47 16.12 -1.42 -1.47
N ARG A 48 15.78 -2.43 -2.25
CA ARG A 48 15.00 -3.58 -1.82
C ARG A 48 15.93 -4.73 -1.43
N PRO A 49 15.66 -5.44 -0.35
CA PRO A 49 16.48 -6.58 0.10
C PRO A 49 16.17 -7.82 -0.76
N THR A 50 16.36 -7.71 -2.06
CA THR A 50 16.19 -8.78 -3.05
C THR A 50 17.56 -9.20 -3.59
N PRO A 51 17.72 -10.41 -4.13
CA PRO A 51 18.98 -10.83 -4.75
C PRO A 51 19.48 -9.89 -5.83
N THR A 52 18.58 -9.24 -6.54
CA THR A 52 18.88 -8.28 -7.62
C THR A 52 19.10 -6.85 -7.11
N ALA A 53 18.87 -6.60 -5.81
CA ALA A 53 19.00 -5.29 -5.18
C ALA A 53 18.29 -4.18 -5.99
N THR A 54 17.03 -4.42 -6.38
CA THR A 54 16.21 -3.43 -7.07
C THR A 54 15.96 -2.20 -6.20
N VAL A 55 15.63 -1.08 -6.84
CA VAL A 55 15.36 0.20 -6.18
C VAL A 55 13.88 0.55 -6.33
N SER A 56 13.29 1.07 -5.26
CA SER A 56 11.91 1.57 -5.26
C SER A 56 11.86 2.93 -5.95
N ALA A 57 11.96 2.95 -7.27
CA ALA A 57 12.07 4.17 -8.05
C ALA A 57 10.71 4.80 -8.34
N PRO A 58 10.57 6.13 -8.21
CA PRO A 58 9.46 6.87 -8.76
C PRO A 58 9.48 6.84 -10.30
N PHE A 59 8.32 6.93 -10.91
CA PHE A 59 8.15 7.08 -12.36
C PHE A 59 6.89 7.89 -12.67
N HIS A 60 6.78 8.42 -13.88
CA HIS A 60 5.58 9.13 -14.32
C HIS A 60 4.49 8.13 -14.73
N TRP A 61 3.25 8.48 -14.47
CA TRP A 61 2.09 7.63 -14.84
C TRP A 61 2.05 7.27 -16.33
N ALA A 62 2.61 8.14 -17.18
CA ALA A 62 2.69 7.89 -18.63
C ALA A 62 3.62 6.73 -18.99
N ASP A 63 4.58 6.41 -18.13
CA ASP A 63 5.61 5.40 -18.38
C ASP A 63 5.24 4.03 -17.80
N LEU A 64 4.06 3.92 -17.17
CA LEU A 64 3.64 2.72 -16.42
C LEU A 64 3.72 1.43 -17.24
N ASP A 65 3.34 1.48 -18.50
CA ASP A 65 3.29 0.30 -19.38
C ASP A 65 4.68 -0.13 -19.86
N ASP A 66 5.68 0.75 -19.75
CA ASP A 66 7.06 0.52 -20.21
C ASP A 66 8.03 0.20 -19.06
N ILE A 67 7.55 0.22 -17.81
CA ILE A 67 8.39 -0.03 -16.63
C ILE A 67 8.52 -1.54 -16.35
N ASP A 68 9.76 -2.03 -16.35
CA ASP A 68 10.10 -3.31 -15.70
C ASP A 68 10.66 -3.04 -14.29
N PRO A 69 10.01 -3.52 -13.22
CA PRO A 69 10.50 -3.34 -11.85
C PRO A 69 11.89 -3.95 -11.59
N LEU A 70 12.40 -4.78 -12.48
CA LEU A 70 13.71 -5.41 -12.36
C LEU A 70 14.85 -4.63 -13.01
N ASP A 71 14.54 -3.66 -13.87
CA ASP A 71 15.54 -2.92 -14.63
C ASP A 71 16.36 -1.97 -13.77
N LEU A 72 15.74 -1.39 -12.71
CA LEU A 72 16.42 -0.42 -11.86
C LEU A 72 16.94 -1.04 -10.57
N THR A 73 18.25 -1.04 -10.44
CA THR A 73 18.99 -1.63 -9.33
C THR A 73 19.90 -0.60 -8.66
N VAL A 74 20.47 -0.92 -7.52
CA VAL A 74 21.49 -0.05 -6.87
C VAL A 74 22.69 0.23 -7.74
N ALA A 75 22.97 -0.62 -8.72
CA ALA A 75 24.12 -0.45 -9.61
C ALA A 75 23.92 0.66 -10.65
N ASN A 76 22.67 0.90 -11.09
CA ASN A 76 22.38 1.85 -12.17
C ASN A 76 21.46 3.00 -11.78
N ALA A 77 20.87 3.00 -10.57
CA ALA A 77 19.94 4.03 -10.14
C ALA A 77 20.51 5.46 -10.19
N ALA A 78 21.77 5.64 -9.76
CA ALA A 78 22.40 6.96 -9.78
C ALA A 78 22.60 7.49 -11.23
N THR A 79 23.00 6.62 -12.14
CA THR A 79 23.14 6.96 -13.57
C THR A 79 21.79 7.28 -14.17
N HIS A 80 20.78 6.46 -13.87
CA HIS A 80 19.41 6.68 -14.34
C HIS A 80 18.88 8.05 -13.93
N VAL A 81 19.04 8.43 -12.66
CA VAL A 81 18.61 9.76 -12.17
C VAL A 81 19.39 10.90 -12.85
N ALA A 82 20.69 10.70 -13.08
CA ALA A 82 21.49 11.71 -13.75
C ALA A 82 21.07 11.95 -15.22
N GLU A 83 20.60 10.91 -15.90
CA GLU A 83 20.18 10.96 -17.31
C GLU A 83 18.73 11.39 -17.49
N HIS A 84 17.82 10.97 -16.61
CA HIS A 84 16.37 11.14 -16.78
C HIS A 84 15.74 12.12 -15.75
N GLY A 85 16.49 12.50 -14.73
CA GLY A 85 15.98 13.30 -13.63
C GLY A 85 15.26 12.47 -12.56
N ASP A 86 14.72 13.18 -11.56
CA ASP A 86 13.93 12.56 -10.49
C ASP A 86 12.44 12.89 -10.67
N PRO A 87 11.59 11.92 -11.00
CA PRO A 87 10.14 12.13 -11.10
C PRO A 87 9.48 12.59 -9.80
N HIS A 88 10.18 12.42 -8.66
CA HIS A 88 9.73 12.88 -7.35
C HIS A 88 10.08 14.36 -7.08
N GLN A 89 10.85 14.98 -7.99
CA GLN A 89 11.16 16.40 -7.86
C GLN A 89 9.88 17.23 -7.91
N GLY A 90 9.72 18.14 -6.96
CA GLY A 90 8.51 18.95 -6.85
C GLY A 90 7.32 18.32 -6.13
N ILE A 91 7.50 17.18 -5.47
CA ILE A 91 6.41 16.52 -4.72
C ILE A 91 5.79 17.45 -3.66
N ASP A 92 6.59 18.31 -3.07
CA ASP A 92 6.14 19.27 -2.05
C ASP A 92 5.32 20.43 -2.66
N ASP A 93 5.42 20.65 -3.97
CA ASP A 93 4.67 21.68 -4.70
C ASP A 93 3.26 21.19 -5.08
N ALA A 94 2.99 19.90 -4.95
CA ALA A 94 1.74 19.24 -5.35
C ALA A 94 0.85 18.91 -4.14
N ALA A 95 0.60 19.89 -3.28
CA ALA A 95 -0.27 19.69 -2.12
C ALA A 95 -1.72 19.42 -2.53
N GLY A 96 -2.26 18.27 -2.09
CA GLY A 96 -3.65 17.90 -2.29
C GLY A 96 -4.51 18.10 -1.04
N SER A 97 -5.83 18.23 -1.22
CA SER A 97 -6.79 18.26 -0.11
C SER A 97 -7.17 16.84 0.32
N LEU A 98 -7.23 16.60 1.63
CA LEU A 98 -7.72 15.37 2.22
C LEU A 98 -9.25 15.38 2.47
N GLU A 99 -9.95 16.49 2.20
CA GLU A 99 -11.38 16.63 2.48
C GLU A 99 -12.23 15.52 1.87
N GLY A 100 -11.98 15.17 0.62
CA GLY A 100 -12.68 14.07 -0.02
C GLY A 100 -12.48 12.71 0.68
N LEU A 101 -11.29 12.45 1.21
CA LEU A 101 -10.98 11.22 1.95
C LEU A 101 -11.64 11.21 3.32
N LEU A 102 -11.72 12.35 4.00
CA LEU A 102 -12.43 12.51 5.25
C LEU A 102 -13.93 12.27 5.06
N GLY A 103 -14.54 12.83 4.00
CA GLY A 103 -15.93 12.57 3.65
C GLY A 103 -16.22 11.08 3.38
N TRP A 104 -15.28 10.33 2.82
CA TRP A 104 -15.43 8.87 2.68
C TRP A 104 -15.37 8.14 4.02
N ALA A 105 -14.52 8.58 4.94
CA ALA A 105 -14.44 8.02 6.28
C ALA A 105 -15.73 8.28 7.07
N GLU A 106 -16.23 9.51 7.06
CA GLU A 106 -17.50 9.91 7.69
C GLU A 106 -18.70 9.12 7.13
N ARG A 107 -18.74 8.92 5.82
CA ARG A 107 -19.76 8.09 5.18
C ARG A 107 -19.71 6.64 5.66
N ASP A 108 -18.53 6.06 5.77
CA ASP A 108 -18.34 4.69 6.25
C ASP A 108 -18.81 4.56 7.71
N GLU A 109 -18.45 5.51 8.56
CA GLU A 109 -18.89 5.59 9.94
C GLU A 109 -20.42 5.73 10.05
N ALA A 110 -21.02 6.64 9.29
CA ALA A 110 -22.47 6.83 9.24
C ALA A 110 -23.23 5.57 8.80
N ASN A 111 -22.60 4.74 7.97
CA ASN A 111 -23.15 3.44 7.54
C ASN A 111 -22.83 2.29 8.52
N GLY A 112 -22.28 2.58 9.68
CA GLY A 112 -21.95 1.58 10.71
C GLY A 112 -20.79 0.65 10.30
N ILE A 113 -19.97 1.03 9.34
CA ILE A 113 -18.80 0.26 8.94
C ILE A 113 -17.68 0.51 9.97
N PRO A 114 -17.24 -0.51 10.71
CA PRO A 114 -16.25 -0.33 11.76
C PRO A 114 -14.89 0.08 11.19
N ASP A 115 -14.05 0.66 12.01
CA ASP A 115 -12.66 0.90 11.67
C ASP A 115 -11.92 -0.43 11.39
N ALA A 116 -10.75 -0.33 10.78
CA ALA A 116 -9.92 -1.50 10.50
C ALA A 116 -9.47 -2.17 11.81
N PRO A 117 -9.26 -3.50 11.81
CA PRO A 117 -8.70 -4.19 12.97
C PRO A 117 -7.34 -3.60 13.37
N TRP A 118 -7.13 -3.44 14.66
CA TRP A 118 -5.86 -3.00 15.18
C TRP A 118 -4.78 -4.08 15.01
N PRO A 119 -3.52 -3.71 14.83
CA PRO A 119 -2.42 -4.67 14.85
C PRO A 119 -2.43 -5.55 16.10
N PRO A 120 -2.00 -6.81 16.03
CA PRO A 120 -2.09 -7.77 17.14
C PRO A 120 -1.32 -7.34 18.40
N THR A 121 -0.40 -6.39 18.29
CA THR A 121 0.36 -5.82 19.42
C THR A 121 -0.42 -4.82 20.25
N PHE A 122 -1.57 -4.36 19.77
CA PHE A 122 -2.44 -3.45 20.50
C PHE A 122 -3.61 -4.19 21.16
N PRO A 123 -4.15 -3.67 22.29
CA PRO A 123 -5.35 -4.22 22.88
C PRO A 123 -6.49 -4.27 21.87
N LYS A 124 -7.27 -5.34 21.91
CA LYS A 124 -8.44 -5.48 21.05
C LYS A 124 -9.50 -4.45 21.45
N MET A 125 -10.00 -3.72 20.45
CA MET A 125 -11.06 -2.74 20.66
C MET A 125 -12.43 -3.41 20.84
N PRO A 126 -13.36 -2.80 21.60
CA PRO A 126 -14.74 -3.27 21.64
C PRO A 126 -15.35 -3.31 20.23
N GLY A 127 -15.95 -4.44 19.87
CA GLY A 127 -16.55 -4.62 18.54
C GLY A 127 -15.57 -5.02 17.42
N GLU A 128 -14.28 -5.07 17.71
CA GLU A 128 -13.29 -5.54 16.74
C GLU A 128 -13.52 -7.02 16.38
N ALA A 129 -13.47 -7.33 15.10
CA ALA A 129 -13.59 -8.70 14.61
C ALA A 129 -12.49 -9.62 15.20
N ARG A 130 -12.73 -10.92 15.19
CA ARG A 130 -11.74 -11.89 15.66
C ARG A 130 -10.46 -11.78 14.85
N ARG A 131 -9.33 -11.54 15.51
CA ARG A 131 -8.01 -11.57 14.89
C ARG A 131 -7.64 -13.01 14.58
N VAL A 132 -7.23 -13.27 13.36
CA VAL A 132 -6.73 -14.57 12.91
C VAL A 132 -5.20 -14.53 13.05
N ALA A 133 -4.62 -15.61 13.53
CA ALA A 133 -3.17 -15.75 13.49
C ALA A 133 -2.69 -15.67 12.03
N PRO A 134 -1.48 -15.12 11.77
CA PRO A 134 -0.90 -15.17 10.43
C PRO A 134 -0.98 -16.63 9.95
N SER A 135 -1.41 -16.82 8.69
CA SER A 135 -1.47 -18.16 8.12
C SER A 135 -0.11 -18.82 8.32
N ARG A 136 -0.09 -19.93 9.03
CA ARG A 136 1.11 -20.76 9.06
C ARG A 136 1.36 -21.18 7.62
N ARG A 137 2.56 -20.89 7.10
CA ARG A 137 3.02 -21.50 5.87
C ARG A 137 2.77 -22.99 6.04
N ALA A 138 1.96 -23.59 5.19
CA ALA A 138 1.87 -25.04 5.15
C ALA A 138 3.29 -25.49 4.80
N ASP A 139 3.93 -26.18 5.73
CA ASP A 139 5.18 -26.86 5.45
C ASP A 139 4.81 -27.90 4.39
N HIS A 140 5.16 -27.62 3.15
CA HIS A 140 5.12 -28.59 2.07
C HIS A 140 6.37 -29.46 2.26
N ASP A 141 6.16 -30.62 2.86
CA ASP A 141 7.05 -31.78 2.74
C ASP A 141 7.13 -32.26 1.28
#